data_291d31c0bba628733380b62048784912
#
_entry.id   291d31c0bba628733380b62048784912
#
_cell.length_a   1.000
_cell.length_b   1.000
_cell.length_c   1.000
_cell.angle_alpha   90.00
_cell.angle_beta   90.00
_cell.angle_gamma   90.00
#
_symmetry.space_group_name_H-M   'P 1'
#
loop_
_entity.id
_entity.type
_entity.pdbx_description
1 polymer ?
#
loop_
_entity_poly.entity_id
_entity_poly.type
_entity_poly.pdbx_seq_one_letter_code
_entity_poly.pdbx_strand_id
1 'polypeptide(L)'
;MKPQIPISDITKRHPDMLYCPTDREYANLANDIYDMIGKAFSFMDDKEIRNVCVSLALYFEDIHSGTHQFDAFTRLYGKMYGMYLPFYNSRDAASPEAELDAIRFVLWLSIVAERDMRIINPTNTSIAEMAVFLLNYWNRKKYTISPNEELADYIFSEETQDNPYLIRSVLVWLQNRSYLGRWNSNAVMEEDHYGVKKMFAKANKQQLRELTEDCSAFEYRSWPLSIPATKAYAEMIRIDMDDPDDEIAAEIEKMEYAKLNIYKIQNTDKEYLVVEDFRKQRYNVALDSFGHDVRRDTKKNTHIFGSFFSFRGEWFTNGHSLIFQMSDKHYAEHCQKENEKYSNFHDFQGQYEDLISRNDGKRLFFFNNPEDVEKWMREFIGIEHFEAFSLSSLPRGNAFMVFLHSNGQMLFTVGAECVKSPDNPYYNKSKAEENALTLCILVEGCHPDLVMYLIEHNLVPDAMLNDVKGKEHGRTLLQDNMDFMVRCIRRDIESDKVVRRRHETGVADDNDDNGCQKVNFETFVNILSQEKTVRSKANKAWRLVRCNKTTTVIRDVDNHREFSMPTRNLYTAYLEIDKEKIQVSTVSRYVGTANAPAASALLYNTVGNGVHWNQMNKSMAKLVRELKKSMK
;
A
#
# COMPACT_ATOMS: atom_id res chain seq x y z
N MET A 1 -32.91 19.81 9.17
CA MET A 1 -32.55 18.55 9.84
C MET A 1 -31.08 18.35 9.63
N LYS A 2 -30.28 18.09 10.66
CA LYS A 2 -28.91 17.65 10.47
C LYS A 2 -28.92 16.32 9.73
N PRO A 3 -28.08 16.10 8.74
CA PRO A 3 -27.99 14.83 8.06
C PRO A 3 -27.54 13.77 9.07
N GLN A 4 -28.33 12.74 9.22
CA GLN A 4 -28.02 11.63 10.12
C GLN A 4 -27.37 10.52 9.32
N ILE A 5 -26.23 9.98 9.82
CA ILE A 5 -25.58 8.80 9.27
C ILE A 5 -26.39 7.59 9.75
N PRO A 6 -27.02 6.82 8.86
CA PRO A 6 -27.85 5.69 9.25
C PRO A 6 -26.99 4.47 9.61
N ILE A 7 -27.54 3.54 10.40
CA ILE A 7 -26.90 2.29 10.78
C ILE A 7 -26.45 1.51 9.53
N SER A 8 -27.26 1.53 8.48
CA SER A 8 -26.95 0.85 7.22
C SER A 8 -25.62 1.31 6.56
N ASP A 9 -25.10 2.47 6.90
CA ASP A 9 -23.83 2.95 6.35
C ASP A 9 -22.63 2.31 7.07
N ILE A 10 -22.81 1.83 8.30
CA ILE A 10 -21.85 0.95 9.02
C ILE A 10 -22.00 -0.48 8.49
N THR A 11 -23.20 -1.07 8.58
CA THR A 11 -23.47 -2.45 8.15
C THR A 11 -22.97 -2.76 6.73
N LYS A 12 -23.15 -1.86 5.78
CA LYS A 12 -22.64 -2.03 4.39
C LYS A 12 -21.12 -2.12 4.29
N ARG A 13 -20.43 -1.70 5.32
CA ARG A 13 -18.96 -1.70 5.40
C ARG A 13 -18.39 -2.95 6.06
N HIS A 14 -19.24 -3.86 6.55
CA HIS A 14 -18.84 -5.15 7.08
C HIS A 14 -18.80 -6.23 5.99
N PRO A 15 -18.05 -7.34 6.19
CA PRO A 15 -18.07 -8.50 5.30
C PRO A 15 -19.51 -8.98 5.10
N ASP A 16 -19.88 -9.33 3.87
CA ASP A 16 -21.22 -9.77 3.49
C ASP A 16 -22.39 -8.88 3.99
N MET A 17 -22.10 -7.62 4.32
CA MET A 17 -23.04 -6.70 4.96
C MET A 17 -23.60 -7.26 6.29
N LEU A 18 -22.77 -7.96 7.04
CA LEU A 18 -23.10 -8.52 8.34
C LEU A 18 -23.64 -7.42 9.25
N TYR A 19 -24.86 -7.60 9.73
CA TYR A 19 -25.44 -6.71 10.74
C TYR A 19 -25.00 -7.18 12.11
N CYS A 20 -24.36 -6.28 12.85
CA CYS A 20 -23.97 -6.51 14.25
C CYS A 20 -24.78 -5.62 15.21
N PRO A 21 -25.10 -6.07 16.42
CA PRO A 21 -25.81 -5.26 17.41
C PRO A 21 -25.14 -3.92 17.72
N THR A 22 -23.81 -3.90 17.64
CA THR A 22 -22.97 -2.71 17.88
C THR A 22 -22.98 -1.68 16.75
N ASP A 23 -23.48 -2.01 15.55
CA ASP A 23 -23.57 -1.09 14.39
C ASP A 23 -24.23 0.23 14.75
N ARG A 24 -25.24 0.18 15.66
CA ARG A 24 -25.91 1.38 16.14
C ARG A 24 -24.97 2.29 16.94
N GLU A 25 -24.10 1.72 17.74
CA GLU A 25 -23.15 2.48 18.57
C GLU A 25 -22.12 3.18 17.67
N TYR A 26 -21.60 2.48 16.65
CA TYR A 26 -20.66 3.05 15.68
C TYR A 26 -21.32 4.04 14.71
N ALA A 27 -22.58 3.86 14.36
CA ALA A 27 -23.34 4.88 13.61
C ALA A 27 -23.55 6.16 14.45
N ASN A 28 -23.82 6.03 15.75
CA ASN A 28 -23.87 7.17 16.66
C ASN A 28 -22.51 7.85 16.80
N LEU A 29 -21.42 7.06 16.90
CA LEU A 29 -20.05 7.58 16.90
C LEU A 29 -19.76 8.39 15.62
N ALA A 30 -20.11 7.88 14.45
CA ALA A 30 -19.96 8.57 13.18
C ALA A 30 -20.75 9.89 13.14
N ASN A 31 -21.96 9.93 13.70
CA ASN A 31 -22.76 11.16 13.84
C ASN A 31 -22.12 12.16 14.81
N ASP A 32 -21.57 11.69 15.93
CA ASP A 32 -20.87 12.54 16.88
C ASP A 32 -19.60 13.14 16.22
N ILE A 33 -18.85 12.35 15.46
CA ILE A 33 -17.69 12.81 14.66
C ILE A 33 -18.15 13.84 13.62
N TYR A 34 -19.26 13.60 12.92
CA TYR A 34 -19.81 14.53 11.95
C TYR A 34 -20.13 15.92 12.57
N ASP A 35 -20.70 15.93 13.76
CA ASP A 35 -20.98 17.19 14.47
C ASP A 35 -19.71 17.96 14.86
N MET A 36 -18.59 17.26 15.06
CA MET A 36 -17.29 17.85 15.40
C MET A 36 -16.57 18.39 14.16
N ILE A 37 -16.44 17.58 13.10
CA ILE A 37 -15.60 17.92 11.94
C ILE A 37 -16.33 18.59 10.80
N GLY A 38 -17.65 18.44 10.68
CA GLY A 38 -18.43 18.91 9.53
C GLY A 38 -18.32 20.41 9.24
N LYS A 39 -17.99 21.22 10.26
CA LYS A 39 -17.77 22.67 10.09
C LYS A 39 -16.32 23.02 9.72
N ALA A 40 -15.38 22.17 10.05
CA ALA A 40 -13.95 22.40 9.82
C ALA A 40 -13.56 22.14 8.36
N PHE A 41 -14.26 21.23 7.69
CA PHE A 41 -13.99 20.84 6.30
C PHE A 41 -15.03 21.43 5.33
N SER A 42 -15.23 22.74 5.38
CA SER A 42 -16.19 23.48 4.53
C SER A 42 -15.91 23.38 3.02
N PHE A 43 -14.75 22.86 2.63
CA PHE A 43 -14.37 22.59 1.24
C PHE A 43 -14.88 21.24 0.73
N MET A 44 -15.44 20.40 1.60
CA MET A 44 -16.05 19.11 1.28
C MET A 44 -17.58 19.23 1.26
N ASP A 45 -18.22 18.43 0.40
CA ASP A 45 -19.67 18.33 0.43
C ASP A 45 -20.15 17.42 1.59
N ASP A 46 -21.45 17.43 1.82
CA ASP A 46 -22.05 16.67 2.93
C ASP A 46 -21.86 15.16 2.82
N LYS A 47 -21.85 14.62 1.60
CA LYS A 47 -21.62 13.19 1.34
C LYS A 47 -20.17 12.81 1.63
N GLU A 48 -19.23 13.62 1.16
CA GLU A 48 -17.79 13.42 1.41
C GLU A 48 -17.50 13.42 2.93
N ILE A 49 -18.04 14.41 3.66
CA ILE A 49 -17.88 14.50 5.12
C ILE A 49 -18.45 13.27 5.82
N ARG A 50 -19.63 12.79 5.42
CA ARG A 50 -20.21 11.56 5.98
C ARG A 50 -19.32 10.34 5.76
N ASN A 51 -18.77 10.20 4.57
CA ASN A 51 -17.87 9.09 4.25
C ASN A 51 -16.61 9.11 5.12
N VAL A 52 -16.02 10.28 5.33
CA VAL A 52 -14.89 10.47 6.26
C VAL A 52 -15.29 10.07 7.68
N CYS A 53 -16.46 10.49 8.15
CA CYS A 53 -16.94 10.15 9.50
C CYS A 53 -17.18 8.65 9.67
N VAL A 54 -17.76 7.99 8.66
CA VAL A 54 -17.94 6.53 8.65
C VAL A 54 -16.58 5.82 8.68
N SER A 55 -15.62 6.26 7.87
CA SER A 55 -14.28 5.66 7.84
C SER A 55 -13.55 5.78 9.19
N LEU A 56 -13.68 6.92 9.86
CA LEU A 56 -13.13 7.12 11.21
C LEU A 56 -13.84 6.24 12.26
N ALA A 57 -15.17 6.11 12.19
CA ALA A 57 -15.91 5.24 13.10
C ALA A 57 -15.51 3.77 12.94
N LEU A 58 -15.31 3.31 11.69
CA LEU A 58 -14.83 1.95 11.39
C LEU A 58 -13.38 1.73 11.81
N TYR A 59 -12.52 2.75 11.75
CA TYR A 59 -11.18 2.68 12.33
C TYR A 59 -11.24 2.48 13.86
N PHE A 60 -12.11 3.24 14.55
CA PHE A 60 -12.31 3.06 15.99
C PHE A 60 -12.93 1.69 16.32
N GLU A 61 -13.82 1.16 15.48
CA GLU A 61 -14.34 -0.20 15.59
C GLU A 61 -13.20 -1.23 15.46
N ASP A 62 -12.34 -1.09 14.47
CA ASP A 62 -11.19 -1.98 14.23
C ASP A 62 -10.29 -2.08 15.45
N ILE A 63 -9.80 -0.94 15.97
CA ILE A 63 -8.88 -0.93 17.11
C ILE A 63 -9.56 -1.35 18.44
N HIS A 64 -10.88 -1.20 18.54
CA HIS A 64 -11.62 -1.56 19.76
C HIS A 64 -12.07 -3.03 19.77
N SER A 65 -12.35 -3.58 18.59
CA SER A 65 -12.85 -4.94 18.41
C SER A 65 -11.75 -5.95 18.05
N GLY A 66 -10.52 -5.48 17.85
CA GLY A 66 -9.39 -6.34 17.51
C GLY A 66 -9.52 -6.99 16.12
N THR A 67 -10.06 -6.28 15.10
CA THR A 67 -10.08 -6.81 13.74
C THR A 67 -8.75 -6.65 13.01
N HIS A 68 -7.79 -5.93 13.60
CA HIS A 68 -6.39 -5.85 13.21
C HIS A 68 -6.08 -5.33 11.80
N GLN A 69 -7.01 -4.61 11.16
CA GLN A 69 -6.78 -4.06 9.82
C GLN A 69 -5.64 -3.03 9.83
N PHE A 70 -5.69 -2.08 10.78
CA PHE A 70 -4.66 -1.04 10.88
C PHE A 70 -3.31 -1.61 11.30
N ASP A 71 -3.30 -2.57 12.22
CA ASP A 71 -2.08 -3.23 12.66
C ASP A 71 -1.44 -4.02 11.51
N ALA A 72 -2.23 -4.77 10.74
CA ALA A 72 -1.76 -5.49 9.56
C ALA A 72 -1.19 -4.52 8.51
N PHE A 73 -1.89 -3.41 8.25
CA PHE A 73 -1.39 -2.37 7.35
C PHE A 73 -0.05 -1.83 7.82
N THR A 74 0.08 -1.42 9.09
CA THR A 74 1.32 -0.84 9.62
C THR A 74 2.47 -1.85 9.67
N ARG A 75 2.21 -3.13 9.94
CA ARG A 75 3.23 -4.17 9.89
C ARG A 75 3.71 -4.45 8.47
N LEU A 76 2.79 -4.52 7.51
CA LEU A 76 3.13 -4.81 6.11
C LEU A 76 3.96 -3.71 5.49
N TYR A 77 3.56 -2.44 5.59
CA TYR A 77 4.38 -1.38 5.04
C TYR A 77 5.65 -1.13 5.85
N GLY A 78 5.62 -1.38 7.17
CA GLY A 78 6.81 -1.34 8.01
C GLY A 78 7.92 -2.25 7.51
N LYS A 79 7.57 -3.42 6.94
CA LYS A 79 8.51 -4.31 6.24
C LYS A 79 9.11 -3.64 4.98
N MET A 80 8.33 -2.80 4.28
CA MET A 80 8.75 -2.12 3.05
C MET A 80 9.59 -0.86 3.36
N TYR A 81 9.13 -0.01 4.28
CA TYR A 81 9.72 1.30 4.54
C TYR A 81 10.62 1.36 5.78
N GLY A 82 10.57 0.35 6.65
CA GLY A 82 11.42 0.24 7.83
C GLY A 82 11.08 1.22 8.95
N MET A 83 9.86 1.77 8.95
CA MET A 83 9.37 2.71 9.98
C MET A 83 7.87 2.54 10.20
N TYR A 84 7.35 3.02 11.33
CA TYR A 84 5.91 3.01 11.64
C TYR A 84 5.20 4.00 10.74
N LEU A 85 4.71 5.10 11.00
CA LEU A 85 4.04 6.02 10.07
C LEU A 85 5.03 7.07 9.50
N PRO A 86 5.41 7.04 8.20
CA PRO A 86 6.50 7.85 7.64
C PRO A 86 6.35 9.36 7.82
N PHE A 87 5.11 9.87 7.85
CA PHE A 87 4.85 11.30 7.95
C PHE A 87 4.98 11.86 9.36
N TYR A 88 5.07 11.01 10.37
CA TYR A 88 4.91 11.41 11.75
C TYR A 88 6.12 11.00 12.61
N ASN A 89 6.08 11.38 13.89
CA ASN A 89 7.21 11.14 14.79
C ASN A 89 7.18 9.77 15.46
N SER A 90 6.08 9.04 15.37
CA SER A 90 5.94 7.72 15.98
C SER A 90 6.87 6.70 15.31
N ARG A 91 7.73 6.06 16.10
CA ARG A 91 8.71 5.08 15.61
C ARG A 91 8.12 3.67 15.49
N ASP A 92 7.21 3.38 16.41
CA ASP A 92 6.51 2.10 16.50
C ASP A 92 5.11 2.31 17.12
N ALA A 93 4.31 1.26 17.14
CA ALA A 93 2.96 1.30 17.72
C ALA A 93 2.93 1.56 19.24
N ALA A 94 4.04 1.35 19.95
CA ALA A 94 4.15 1.60 21.38
C ALA A 94 4.59 3.04 21.72
N SER A 95 4.87 3.87 20.70
CA SER A 95 5.22 5.27 20.89
C SER A 95 4.05 6.02 21.54
N PRO A 96 4.30 6.96 22.46
CA PRO A 96 3.22 7.73 23.12
C PRO A 96 2.31 8.49 22.16
N GLU A 97 2.87 8.87 21.00
CA GLU A 97 2.16 9.61 19.95
C GLU A 97 1.49 8.71 18.90
N ALA A 98 1.70 7.38 18.97
CA ALA A 98 1.27 6.45 17.93
C ALA A 98 -0.24 6.50 17.67
N GLU A 99 -1.06 6.55 18.72
CA GLU A 99 -2.52 6.62 18.60
C GLU A 99 -2.97 7.92 17.91
N LEU A 100 -2.35 9.05 18.25
CA LEU A 100 -2.63 10.33 17.60
C LEU A 100 -2.21 10.32 16.14
N ASP A 101 -1.04 9.79 15.85
CA ASP A 101 -0.50 9.73 14.48
C ASP A 101 -1.31 8.77 13.61
N ALA A 102 -1.82 7.67 14.17
CA ALA A 102 -2.74 6.78 13.49
C ALA A 102 -4.06 7.49 13.11
N ILE A 103 -4.66 8.25 14.06
CA ILE A 103 -5.87 9.05 13.78
C ILE A 103 -5.59 10.12 12.72
N ARG A 104 -4.44 10.79 12.77
CA ARG A 104 -4.02 11.75 11.72
C ARG A 104 -3.95 11.09 10.36
N PHE A 105 -3.34 9.91 10.29
CA PHE A 105 -3.18 9.17 9.05
C PHE A 105 -4.53 8.74 8.48
N VAL A 106 -5.40 8.14 9.29
CA VAL A 106 -6.72 7.68 8.82
C VAL A 106 -7.59 8.86 8.39
N LEU A 107 -7.56 9.98 9.13
CA LEU A 107 -8.27 11.21 8.77
C LEU A 107 -7.75 11.75 7.42
N TRP A 108 -6.42 11.88 7.27
CA TRP A 108 -5.80 12.30 6.01
C TRP A 108 -6.17 11.36 4.85
N LEU A 109 -6.02 10.05 5.04
CA LEU A 109 -6.33 9.05 4.02
C LEU A 109 -7.78 9.11 3.57
N SER A 110 -8.72 9.26 4.52
CA SER A 110 -10.15 9.38 4.24
C SER A 110 -10.47 10.65 3.44
N ILE A 111 -9.87 11.78 3.79
CA ILE A 111 -10.07 13.05 3.07
C ILE A 111 -9.53 12.96 1.64
N VAL A 112 -8.32 12.44 1.44
CA VAL A 112 -7.74 12.35 0.08
C VAL A 112 -8.47 11.33 -0.79
N ALA A 113 -9.08 10.30 -0.19
CA ALA A 113 -9.89 9.33 -0.91
C ALA A 113 -11.19 9.94 -1.46
N GLU A 114 -11.81 10.87 -0.74
CA GLU A 114 -13.07 11.55 -1.15
C GLU A 114 -12.83 12.71 -2.13
N ARG A 115 -11.62 13.23 -2.20
CA ARG A 115 -11.28 14.43 -2.97
C ARG A 115 -10.55 14.17 -4.27
N ASP A 116 -11.04 13.23 -5.07
CA ASP A 116 -10.44 12.86 -6.38
C ASP A 116 -8.93 12.58 -6.28
N MET A 117 -8.52 12.04 -5.13
CA MET A 117 -7.13 11.69 -4.84
C MET A 117 -6.13 12.83 -5.00
N ARG A 118 -6.49 13.98 -4.48
CA ARG A 118 -5.60 15.14 -4.43
C ARG A 118 -4.51 14.94 -3.40
N ILE A 119 -3.32 15.44 -3.70
CA ILE A 119 -2.23 15.43 -2.72
C ILE A 119 -2.45 16.56 -1.71
N ILE A 120 -2.63 16.19 -0.44
CA ILE A 120 -2.72 17.10 0.70
C ILE A 120 -1.58 16.76 1.64
N ASN A 121 -0.90 17.77 2.17
CA ASN A 121 0.13 17.51 3.19
C ASN A 121 -0.49 16.84 4.43
N PRO A 122 -0.05 15.61 4.80
CA PRO A 122 -0.62 14.87 5.93
C PRO A 122 -0.41 15.54 7.29
N THR A 123 0.56 16.46 7.40
CA THR A 123 0.82 17.25 8.61
C THR A 123 0.22 18.66 8.53
N ASN A 124 -0.75 18.88 7.63
CA ASN A 124 -1.51 20.13 7.59
C ASN A 124 -2.11 20.46 8.95
N THR A 125 -2.04 21.73 9.33
CA THR A 125 -2.50 22.22 10.64
C THR A 125 -3.94 21.79 10.96
N SER A 126 -4.85 21.91 10.00
CA SER A 126 -6.26 21.54 10.21
C SER A 126 -6.43 20.04 10.49
N ILE A 127 -5.66 19.17 9.83
CA ILE A 127 -5.67 17.73 10.08
C ILE A 127 -5.09 17.45 11.48
N ALA A 128 -3.98 18.08 11.83
CA ALA A 128 -3.31 17.88 13.11
C ALA A 128 -4.20 18.30 14.30
N GLU A 129 -4.82 19.48 14.22
CA GLU A 129 -5.74 19.96 15.26
C GLU A 129 -6.97 19.06 15.39
N MET A 130 -7.57 18.66 14.28
CA MET A 130 -8.75 17.79 14.27
C MET A 130 -8.46 16.43 14.86
N ALA A 131 -7.31 15.84 14.56
CA ALA A 131 -6.91 14.55 15.13
C ALA A 131 -6.79 14.60 16.66
N VAL A 132 -6.30 15.72 17.23
CA VAL A 132 -6.26 15.92 18.69
C VAL A 132 -7.68 15.94 19.29
N PHE A 133 -8.65 16.61 18.63
CA PHE A 133 -10.04 16.57 19.05
C PHE A 133 -10.63 15.17 19.03
N LEU A 134 -10.39 14.43 17.94
CA LEU A 134 -10.85 13.04 17.77
C LEU A 134 -10.26 12.11 18.82
N LEU A 135 -8.96 12.20 19.10
CA LEU A 135 -8.29 11.42 20.14
C LEU A 135 -8.89 11.70 21.52
N ASN A 136 -9.05 12.98 21.89
CA ASN A 136 -9.63 13.35 23.18
C ASN A 136 -11.10 12.91 23.30
N TYR A 137 -11.84 12.90 22.20
CA TYR A 137 -13.21 12.40 22.18
C TYR A 137 -13.24 10.90 22.33
N TRP A 138 -12.45 10.15 21.54
CA TRP A 138 -12.35 8.70 21.59
C TRP A 138 -11.94 8.19 22.97
N ASN A 139 -10.94 8.78 23.57
CA ASN A 139 -10.46 8.41 24.90
C ASN A 139 -11.51 8.53 26.02
N ARG A 140 -12.56 9.31 25.79
CA ARG A 140 -13.73 9.38 26.72
C ARG A 140 -14.83 8.43 26.29
N LYS A 141 -15.03 8.25 24.98
CA LYS A 141 -16.16 7.54 24.41
C LYS A 141 -15.97 6.03 24.39
N LYS A 142 -14.76 5.54 24.20
CA LYS A 142 -14.45 4.10 24.09
C LYS A 142 -14.94 3.23 25.25
N TYR A 143 -15.09 3.79 26.45
CA TYR A 143 -15.64 3.07 27.60
C TYR A 143 -17.17 2.95 27.61
N THR A 144 -17.85 3.55 26.65
CA THR A 144 -19.31 3.54 26.51
C THR A 144 -19.79 2.89 25.21
N ILE A 145 -18.88 2.40 24.42
CA ILE A 145 -19.13 1.66 23.18
C ILE A 145 -18.62 0.24 23.40
N SER A 146 -19.36 -0.75 22.92
CA SER A 146 -18.98 -2.14 23.00
C SER A 146 -18.07 -2.54 21.83
N PRO A 147 -17.06 -3.41 22.04
CA PRO A 147 -16.35 -4.03 20.94
C PRO A 147 -17.32 -4.88 20.10
N ASN A 148 -17.05 -4.96 18.80
CA ASN A 148 -17.85 -5.77 17.87
C ASN A 148 -17.28 -7.20 17.80
N GLU A 149 -17.60 -8.01 18.82
CA GLU A 149 -17.12 -9.39 18.92
C GLU A 149 -17.62 -10.25 17.75
N GLU A 150 -18.88 -10.03 17.28
CA GLU A 150 -19.45 -10.79 16.15
C GLU A 150 -18.68 -10.56 14.85
N LEU A 151 -18.16 -9.34 14.63
CA LEU A 151 -17.32 -9.04 13.46
C LEU A 151 -15.96 -9.72 13.56
N ALA A 152 -15.33 -9.69 14.75
CA ALA A 152 -14.06 -10.36 14.98
C ALA A 152 -14.21 -11.89 14.82
N ASP A 153 -15.26 -12.48 15.42
CA ASP A 153 -15.57 -13.90 15.26
C ASP A 153 -15.81 -14.29 13.80
N TYR A 154 -16.54 -13.47 13.03
CA TYR A 154 -16.74 -13.73 11.60
C TYR A 154 -15.40 -13.76 10.84
N ILE A 155 -14.46 -12.88 11.18
CA ILE A 155 -13.18 -12.78 10.48
C ILE A 155 -12.22 -13.92 10.87
N PHE A 156 -12.17 -14.30 12.17
CA PHE A 156 -11.13 -15.18 12.70
C PHE A 156 -11.61 -16.58 13.11
N SER A 157 -12.91 -16.91 12.95
CA SER A 157 -13.40 -18.24 13.29
C SER A 157 -12.75 -19.35 12.46
N GLU A 158 -12.60 -20.53 13.02
CA GLU A 158 -12.12 -21.73 12.32
C GLU A 158 -12.99 -22.02 11.07
N GLU A 159 -14.32 -21.79 11.15
CA GLU A 159 -15.23 -21.94 10.02
C GLU A 159 -14.84 -21.05 8.83
N THR A 160 -14.50 -19.79 9.09
CA THR A 160 -14.07 -18.86 8.04
C THR A 160 -12.72 -19.26 7.49
N GLN A 161 -11.77 -19.63 8.33
CA GLN A 161 -10.41 -19.99 7.91
C GLN A 161 -10.33 -21.31 7.13
N ASP A 162 -11.29 -22.21 7.30
CA ASP A 162 -11.34 -23.47 6.55
C ASP A 162 -12.21 -23.42 5.30
N ASN A 163 -13.03 -22.38 5.14
CA ASN A 163 -13.96 -22.25 4.03
C ASN A 163 -13.44 -21.26 2.97
N PRO A 164 -13.07 -21.72 1.75
CA PRO A 164 -12.53 -20.85 0.70
C PRO A 164 -13.46 -19.70 0.31
N TYR A 165 -14.77 -19.87 0.44
CA TYR A 165 -15.75 -18.82 0.11
C TYR A 165 -15.89 -17.77 1.20
N LEU A 166 -15.81 -18.17 2.48
CA LEU A 166 -15.79 -17.21 3.60
C LEU A 166 -14.47 -16.42 3.60
N ILE A 167 -13.33 -17.09 3.35
CA ILE A 167 -12.05 -16.42 3.11
C ILE A 167 -12.21 -15.37 2.00
N ARG A 168 -12.77 -15.78 0.85
CA ARG A 168 -13.02 -14.89 -0.28
C ARG A 168 -13.92 -13.71 0.12
N SER A 169 -14.97 -13.92 0.91
CA SER A 169 -15.83 -12.84 1.40
C SER A 169 -15.05 -11.82 2.22
N VAL A 170 -14.14 -12.27 3.09
CA VAL A 170 -13.23 -11.38 3.82
C VAL A 170 -12.32 -10.62 2.87
N LEU A 171 -11.76 -11.28 1.84
CA LEU A 171 -10.92 -10.61 0.83
C LEU A 171 -11.69 -9.53 0.04
N VAL A 172 -12.94 -9.84 -0.39
CA VAL A 172 -13.84 -8.87 -1.05
C VAL A 172 -14.13 -7.68 -0.14
N TRP A 173 -14.39 -7.94 1.14
CA TRP A 173 -14.61 -6.90 2.13
C TRP A 173 -13.39 -5.99 2.30
N LEU A 174 -12.21 -6.57 2.49
CA LEU A 174 -10.98 -5.80 2.66
C LEU A 174 -10.74 -4.85 1.48
N GLN A 175 -10.97 -5.31 0.26
CA GLN A 175 -10.76 -4.50 -0.93
C GLN A 175 -11.83 -3.42 -1.14
N ASN A 176 -13.10 -3.76 -0.97
CA ASN A 176 -14.19 -2.91 -1.46
C ASN A 176 -14.94 -2.15 -0.37
N ARG A 177 -14.86 -2.58 0.89
CA ARG A 177 -15.76 -2.07 1.94
C ARG A 177 -15.05 -1.62 3.20
N SER A 178 -13.86 -2.17 3.52
CA SER A 178 -13.11 -1.72 4.69
C SER A 178 -12.72 -0.25 4.59
N TYR A 179 -12.46 0.39 5.71
CA TYR A 179 -12.08 1.82 5.72
C TYR A 179 -10.70 2.09 5.10
N LEU A 180 -9.82 1.09 5.02
CA LEU A 180 -8.58 1.14 4.27
C LEU A 180 -8.80 0.84 2.79
N GLY A 181 -9.86 0.12 2.44
CA GLY A 181 -10.27 -0.15 1.07
C GLY A 181 -10.80 1.10 0.36
N ARG A 182 -10.95 1.01 -0.96
CA ARG A 182 -11.40 2.12 -1.80
C ARG A 182 -12.83 1.90 -2.25
N TRP A 183 -13.75 2.01 -1.32
CA TRP A 183 -15.15 1.71 -1.57
C TRP A 183 -15.88 2.66 -2.57
N ASN A 184 -15.29 3.80 -2.87
CA ASN A 184 -15.83 4.78 -3.83
C ASN A 184 -15.19 4.72 -5.22
N SER A 185 -14.34 3.75 -5.50
CA SER A 185 -13.67 3.68 -6.81
C SER A 185 -14.61 3.13 -7.91
N ASN A 186 -15.70 3.86 -8.18
CA ASN A 186 -16.54 3.56 -9.34
C ASN A 186 -15.76 3.64 -10.66
N ALA A 187 -14.68 4.42 -10.74
CA ALA A 187 -13.94 4.65 -11.96
C ALA A 187 -13.20 3.39 -12.48
N VAL A 188 -12.53 2.64 -11.61
CA VAL A 188 -11.84 1.40 -12.00
C VAL A 188 -12.86 0.30 -12.32
N MET A 189 -13.99 0.29 -11.59
CA MET A 189 -15.09 -0.64 -11.85
C MET A 189 -15.85 -0.31 -13.15
N GLU A 190 -15.83 0.92 -13.63
CA GLU A 190 -16.56 1.30 -14.86
C GLU A 190 -15.85 0.87 -16.14
N GLU A 191 -14.52 0.86 -16.21
CA GLU A 191 -13.79 0.39 -17.41
C GLU A 191 -13.90 -1.13 -17.60
N ASP A 192 -13.78 -1.90 -16.52
CA ASP A 192 -14.00 -3.34 -16.58
C ASP A 192 -15.47 -3.70 -16.74
N HIS A 193 -16.38 -2.89 -16.22
CA HIS A 193 -17.81 -2.95 -16.48
C HIS A 193 -18.15 -2.98 -17.98
N TYR A 194 -17.35 -2.32 -18.83
CA TYR A 194 -17.63 -2.29 -20.27
C TYR A 194 -17.41 -3.63 -20.96
N GLY A 195 -16.35 -4.35 -20.59
CA GLY A 195 -16.12 -5.71 -21.09
C GLY A 195 -17.20 -6.69 -20.60
N VAL A 196 -17.47 -6.66 -19.31
CA VAL A 196 -18.49 -7.47 -18.63
C VAL A 196 -19.89 -7.13 -19.14
N LYS A 197 -20.25 -5.85 -19.27
CA LYS A 197 -21.54 -5.41 -19.80
C LYS A 197 -21.77 -5.84 -21.25
N LYS A 198 -20.74 -5.92 -22.07
CA LYS A 198 -20.82 -6.40 -23.44
C LYS A 198 -21.07 -7.92 -23.48
N MET A 199 -20.45 -8.67 -22.58
CA MET A 199 -20.63 -10.13 -22.46
C MET A 199 -21.98 -10.49 -21.80
N PHE A 200 -22.39 -9.74 -20.78
CA PHE A 200 -23.64 -9.94 -20.04
C PHE A 200 -24.68 -8.87 -20.38
N ALA A 201 -24.97 -8.68 -21.67
CA ALA A 201 -25.88 -7.65 -22.15
C ALA A 201 -27.31 -7.68 -21.53
N LYS A 202 -27.70 -8.79 -20.91
CA LYS A 202 -28.98 -8.97 -20.22
C LYS A 202 -28.90 -8.85 -18.70
N ALA A 203 -27.69 -8.71 -18.14
CA ALA A 203 -27.52 -8.58 -16.69
C ALA A 203 -28.04 -7.20 -16.22
N ASN A 204 -28.71 -7.18 -15.07
CA ASN A 204 -29.07 -5.94 -14.42
C ASN A 204 -27.86 -5.31 -13.71
N LYS A 205 -28.01 -4.04 -13.27
CA LYS A 205 -26.92 -3.32 -12.59
C LYS A 205 -26.40 -4.01 -11.32
N GLN A 206 -27.27 -4.69 -10.59
CA GLN A 206 -26.88 -5.38 -9.37
C GLN A 206 -26.00 -6.60 -9.69
N GLN A 207 -26.40 -7.42 -10.65
CA GLN A 207 -25.62 -8.59 -11.10
C GLN A 207 -24.26 -8.17 -11.66
N LEU A 208 -24.19 -7.07 -12.42
CA LEU A 208 -22.92 -6.53 -12.91
C LEU A 208 -22.02 -6.06 -11.78
N ARG A 209 -22.61 -5.43 -10.76
CA ARG A 209 -21.89 -4.99 -9.57
C ARG A 209 -21.34 -6.18 -8.77
N GLU A 210 -22.16 -7.20 -8.51
CA GLU A 210 -21.75 -8.41 -7.81
C GLU A 210 -20.59 -9.11 -8.55
N LEU A 211 -20.70 -9.26 -9.88
CA LEU A 211 -19.62 -9.84 -10.68
C LEU A 211 -18.32 -9.02 -10.57
N THR A 212 -18.42 -7.70 -10.57
CA THR A 212 -17.25 -6.82 -10.47
C THR A 212 -16.65 -6.87 -9.07
N GLU A 213 -17.48 -6.88 -8.02
CA GLU A 213 -17.02 -7.04 -6.63
C GLU A 213 -16.34 -8.40 -6.44
N ASP A 214 -16.86 -9.46 -7.04
CA ASP A 214 -16.28 -10.81 -7.00
C ASP A 214 -14.87 -10.85 -7.58
N CYS A 215 -14.65 -10.22 -8.73
CA CYS A 215 -13.33 -10.16 -9.36
C CYS A 215 -12.34 -9.27 -8.58
N SER A 216 -12.83 -8.23 -7.93
CA SER A 216 -12.00 -7.21 -7.30
C SER A 216 -11.14 -7.73 -6.14
N ALA A 217 -11.57 -8.80 -5.45
CA ALA A 217 -10.80 -9.37 -4.34
C ALA A 217 -9.35 -9.72 -4.69
N PHE A 218 -9.12 -10.09 -5.95
CA PHE A 218 -7.82 -10.56 -6.42
C PHE A 218 -7.22 -9.67 -7.51
N GLU A 219 -8.05 -9.06 -8.36
CA GLU A 219 -7.58 -8.25 -9.50
C GLU A 219 -7.18 -6.84 -9.09
N TYR A 220 -7.90 -6.25 -8.13
CA TYR A 220 -7.65 -4.89 -7.70
C TYR A 220 -6.91 -4.83 -6.38
N ARG A 221 -6.04 -3.86 -6.27
CA ARG A 221 -5.28 -3.58 -5.05
C ARG A 221 -5.75 -2.25 -4.49
N SER A 222 -6.90 -2.25 -3.83
CA SER A 222 -7.54 -1.04 -3.33
C SER A 222 -7.03 -0.58 -1.97
N TRP A 223 -6.26 -1.40 -1.27
CA TRP A 223 -5.58 -0.98 -0.04
C TRP A 223 -4.44 0.00 -0.33
N PRO A 224 -4.13 0.92 0.60
CA PRO A 224 -2.97 1.77 0.45
C PRO A 224 -1.71 0.95 0.17
N LEU A 225 -0.79 1.50 -0.62
CA LEU A 225 0.44 0.82 -1.05
C LEU A 225 0.21 -0.41 -1.93
N SER A 226 -0.96 -0.56 -2.52
CA SER A 226 -1.31 -1.72 -3.37
C SER A 226 -1.14 -3.07 -2.65
N ILE A 227 -1.36 -3.10 -1.34
CA ILE A 227 -1.28 -4.34 -0.55
C ILE A 227 -2.39 -5.28 -1.01
N PRO A 228 -2.07 -6.51 -1.46
CA PRO A 228 -3.07 -7.51 -1.80
C PRO A 228 -3.92 -7.90 -0.59
N ALA A 229 -5.22 -8.14 -0.79
CA ALA A 229 -6.12 -8.57 0.27
C ALA A 229 -5.65 -9.87 0.96
N THR A 230 -5.08 -10.80 0.19
CA THR A 230 -4.52 -12.05 0.72
C THR A 230 -3.38 -11.80 1.72
N LYS A 231 -2.48 -10.87 1.41
CA LYS A 231 -1.41 -10.48 2.35
C LYS A 231 -1.94 -9.74 3.56
N ALA A 232 -2.95 -8.87 3.36
CA ALA A 232 -3.57 -8.13 4.46
C ALA A 232 -4.27 -9.09 5.43
N TYR A 233 -5.09 -10.00 4.93
CA TYR A 233 -5.82 -10.95 5.76
C TYR A 233 -4.88 -11.95 6.46
N ALA A 234 -3.89 -12.47 5.77
CA ALA A 234 -2.87 -13.32 6.38
C ALA A 234 -2.13 -12.62 7.54
N GLU A 235 -1.79 -11.33 7.39
CA GLU A 235 -1.14 -10.59 8.46
C GLU A 235 -2.12 -10.32 9.64
N MET A 236 -3.42 -10.09 9.37
CA MET A 236 -4.45 -9.97 10.42
C MET A 236 -4.54 -11.25 11.25
N ILE A 237 -4.58 -12.44 10.60
CA ILE A 237 -4.59 -13.74 11.28
C ILE A 237 -3.32 -13.91 12.14
N ARG A 238 -2.14 -13.62 11.60
CA ARG A 238 -0.89 -13.71 12.37
C ARG A 238 -0.85 -12.82 13.60
N ILE A 239 -1.54 -11.70 13.55
CA ILE A 239 -1.65 -10.78 14.68
C ILE A 239 -2.60 -11.35 15.72
N ASP A 240 -3.78 -11.81 15.31
CA ASP A 240 -4.80 -12.37 16.19
C ASP A 240 -4.30 -13.62 16.91
N MET A 241 -3.64 -14.52 16.19
CA MET A 241 -3.08 -15.75 16.73
C MET A 241 -1.75 -15.55 17.49
N ASP A 242 -1.16 -14.35 17.46
CA ASP A 242 0.20 -14.06 17.97
C ASP A 242 1.26 -15.05 17.42
N ASP A 243 1.02 -15.56 16.21
CA ASP A 243 1.89 -16.52 15.52
C ASP A 243 2.33 -15.99 14.14
N PRO A 244 3.61 -15.59 13.98
CA PRO A 244 4.13 -15.11 12.69
C PRO A 244 4.25 -16.21 11.62
N ASP A 245 4.26 -17.47 12.03
CA ASP A 245 4.44 -18.63 11.16
C ASP A 245 3.13 -19.43 10.96
N ASP A 246 1.98 -18.81 11.26
CA ASP A 246 0.67 -19.44 11.14
C ASP A 246 0.44 -20.08 9.76
N GLU A 247 0.04 -21.35 9.76
CA GLU A 247 -0.10 -22.17 8.56
C GLU A 247 -1.25 -21.69 7.67
N ILE A 248 -2.38 -21.28 8.25
CA ILE A 248 -3.55 -20.79 7.50
C ILE A 248 -3.22 -19.47 6.83
N ALA A 249 -2.59 -18.54 7.55
CA ALA A 249 -2.12 -17.30 6.98
C ALA A 249 -1.17 -17.54 5.79
N ALA A 250 -0.26 -18.52 5.91
CA ALA A 250 0.64 -18.89 4.83
C ALA A 250 -0.09 -19.48 3.61
N GLU A 251 -1.16 -20.27 3.81
CA GLU A 251 -1.98 -20.79 2.71
C GLU A 251 -2.80 -19.68 2.03
N ILE A 252 -3.33 -18.72 2.78
CA ILE A 252 -4.04 -17.56 2.22
C ILE A 252 -3.10 -16.68 1.37
N GLU A 253 -1.86 -16.46 1.80
CA GLU A 253 -0.88 -15.71 1.02
C GLU A 253 -0.51 -16.40 -0.31
N LYS A 254 -0.61 -17.73 -0.38
CA LYS A 254 -0.33 -18.53 -1.59
C LYS A 254 -1.51 -18.61 -2.55
N MET A 255 -2.68 -18.08 -2.19
CA MET A 255 -3.84 -18.08 -3.08
C MET A 255 -3.49 -17.46 -4.42
N GLU A 256 -3.74 -18.19 -5.49
CA GLU A 256 -3.56 -17.74 -6.86
C GLU A 256 -4.90 -17.36 -7.47
N TYR A 257 -4.86 -16.55 -8.51
CA TYR A 257 -6.05 -16.08 -9.19
C TYR A 257 -5.92 -16.19 -10.71
N ALA A 258 -6.90 -16.81 -11.32
CA ALA A 258 -7.08 -16.86 -12.76
C ALA A 258 -8.11 -15.79 -13.16
N LYS A 259 -7.63 -14.74 -13.86
CA LYS A 259 -8.38 -13.52 -14.17
C LYS A 259 -9.68 -13.79 -14.92
N LEU A 260 -10.65 -12.88 -14.77
CA LEU A 260 -11.90 -12.92 -15.54
C LEU A 260 -11.61 -12.93 -17.04
N ASN A 261 -11.89 -14.06 -17.68
CA ASN A 261 -11.61 -14.27 -19.10
C ASN A 261 -12.47 -15.41 -19.69
N ILE A 262 -12.31 -15.68 -20.98
CA ILE A 262 -12.86 -16.83 -21.65
C ILE A 262 -11.86 -17.98 -21.58
N TYR A 263 -12.28 -19.08 -20.98
CA TYR A 263 -11.53 -20.33 -20.88
C TYR A 263 -12.14 -21.40 -21.74
N LYS A 264 -11.31 -22.21 -22.41
CA LYS A 264 -11.77 -23.37 -23.17
C LYS A 264 -11.94 -24.57 -22.23
N ILE A 265 -13.11 -25.17 -22.20
CA ILE A 265 -13.32 -26.39 -21.43
C ILE A 265 -12.66 -27.55 -22.20
N GLN A 266 -11.68 -28.19 -21.57
CA GLN A 266 -10.92 -29.30 -22.15
C GLN A 266 -11.53 -30.65 -21.80
N ASN A 267 -11.92 -30.84 -20.57
CA ASN A 267 -12.48 -32.07 -20.04
C ASN A 267 -13.34 -31.79 -18.80
N THR A 268 -14.18 -32.76 -18.46
CA THR A 268 -14.93 -32.78 -17.20
C THR A 268 -14.86 -34.22 -16.67
N ASP A 269 -14.35 -34.40 -15.48
CA ASP A 269 -14.34 -35.67 -14.76
C ASP A 269 -15.41 -35.72 -13.66
N LYS A 270 -15.21 -36.54 -12.63
CA LYS A 270 -16.17 -36.67 -11.52
C LYS A 270 -16.10 -35.51 -10.52
N GLU A 271 -14.94 -34.88 -10.37
CA GLU A 271 -14.62 -33.92 -9.31
C GLU A 271 -14.27 -32.56 -9.88
N TYR A 272 -13.70 -32.49 -11.10
CA TYR A 272 -13.17 -31.25 -11.66
C TYR A 272 -13.67 -30.94 -13.06
N LEU A 273 -13.80 -29.65 -13.34
CA LEU A 273 -13.88 -29.06 -14.67
C LEU A 273 -12.48 -28.58 -15.07
N VAL A 274 -11.89 -29.19 -16.10
CA VAL A 274 -10.58 -28.79 -16.60
C VAL A 274 -10.76 -27.69 -17.64
N VAL A 275 -10.28 -26.48 -17.30
CA VAL A 275 -10.34 -25.31 -18.19
C VAL A 275 -8.94 -24.88 -18.60
N GLU A 276 -8.81 -24.29 -19.78
CA GLU A 276 -7.55 -23.82 -20.35
C GLU A 276 -7.68 -22.35 -20.78
N ASP A 277 -6.75 -21.51 -20.35
CA ASP A 277 -6.71 -20.10 -20.73
C ASP A 277 -6.08 -19.87 -22.11
N PHE A 278 -6.02 -18.60 -22.55
CA PHE A 278 -5.41 -18.20 -23.83
C PHE A 278 -3.88 -18.43 -23.90
N ARG A 279 -3.19 -18.64 -22.75
CA ARG A 279 -1.77 -19.00 -22.65
C ARG A 279 -1.52 -20.50 -22.58
N LYS A 280 -2.57 -21.31 -22.66
CA LYS A 280 -2.53 -22.77 -22.53
C LYS A 280 -2.28 -23.27 -21.11
N GLN A 281 -2.41 -22.40 -20.10
CA GLN A 281 -2.40 -22.84 -18.72
C GLN A 281 -3.72 -23.53 -18.38
N ARG A 282 -3.64 -24.63 -17.63
CA ARG A 282 -4.80 -25.44 -17.25
C ARG A 282 -5.09 -25.32 -15.76
N TYR A 283 -6.38 -25.30 -15.46
CA TYR A 283 -6.91 -25.22 -14.12
C TYR A 283 -7.93 -26.33 -13.89
N ASN A 284 -7.79 -27.07 -12.80
CA ASN A 284 -8.72 -28.10 -12.38
C ASN A 284 -9.70 -27.48 -11.38
N VAL A 285 -10.82 -26.98 -11.85
CA VAL A 285 -11.80 -26.27 -11.03
C VAL A 285 -12.78 -27.26 -10.41
N ALA A 286 -12.93 -27.24 -9.09
CA ALA A 286 -13.80 -28.13 -8.34
C ALA A 286 -15.27 -27.98 -8.82
N LEU A 287 -15.91 -29.10 -9.14
CA LEU A 287 -17.29 -29.10 -9.68
C LEU A 287 -18.32 -28.67 -8.66
N ASP A 288 -18.12 -28.94 -7.38
CA ASP A 288 -18.99 -28.52 -6.28
C ASP A 288 -18.95 -27.01 -6.03
N SER A 289 -17.92 -26.33 -6.57
CA SER A 289 -17.82 -24.87 -6.52
C SER A 289 -18.82 -24.15 -7.44
N PHE A 290 -19.44 -24.88 -8.37
CA PHE A 290 -20.50 -24.34 -9.23
C PHE A 290 -21.86 -24.54 -8.56
N GLY A 291 -22.72 -23.52 -8.59
CA GLY A 291 -24.06 -23.61 -7.99
C GLY A 291 -25.04 -24.55 -8.72
N HIS A 292 -24.61 -25.23 -9.80
CA HIS A 292 -25.39 -26.16 -10.59
C HIS A 292 -24.50 -27.21 -11.26
N ASP A 293 -25.10 -28.31 -11.74
CA ASP A 293 -24.35 -29.38 -12.44
C ASP A 293 -23.91 -28.95 -13.86
N VAL A 294 -22.72 -28.35 -13.93
CA VAL A 294 -22.11 -27.85 -15.17
C VAL A 294 -21.80 -29.00 -16.18
N ARG A 295 -21.74 -30.27 -15.75
CA ARG A 295 -21.47 -31.42 -16.64
C ARG A 295 -22.49 -31.56 -17.75
N ARG A 296 -23.74 -31.13 -17.52
CA ARG A 296 -24.81 -31.16 -18.51
C ARG A 296 -24.62 -30.14 -19.63
N ASP A 297 -23.90 -29.05 -19.30
CA ASP A 297 -23.69 -27.93 -20.22
C ASP A 297 -22.40 -28.06 -21.02
N THR A 298 -21.52 -29.02 -20.66
CA THR A 298 -20.25 -29.26 -21.33
C THR A 298 -20.40 -30.12 -22.56
N LYS A 299 -20.33 -29.50 -23.74
CA LYS A 299 -20.34 -30.14 -25.06
C LYS A 299 -19.04 -29.83 -25.80
N LYS A 300 -18.87 -30.39 -27.00
CA LYS A 300 -17.75 -30.03 -27.85
C LYS A 300 -17.77 -28.53 -28.14
N ASN A 301 -16.60 -27.85 -28.04
CA ASN A 301 -16.43 -26.42 -28.25
C ASN A 301 -17.17 -25.55 -27.23
N THR A 302 -17.29 -26.03 -25.99
CA THR A 302 -17.83 -25.27 -24.89
C THR A 302 -16.73 -24.45 -24.21
N HIS A 303 -17.08 -23.23 -23.85
CA HIS A 303 -16.20 -22.27 -23.17
C HIS A 303 -16.90 -21.77 -21.93
N ILE A 304 -16.12 -21.33 -20.97
CA ILE A 304 -16.62 -20.66 -19.77
C ILE A 304 -16.01 -19.27 -19.68
N PHE A 305 -16.86 -18.26 -19.51
CA PHE A 305 -16.45 -16.93 -19.09
C PHE A 305 -16.59 -16.84 -17.58
N GLY A 306 -15.50 -16.58 -16.88
CA GLY A 306 -15.46 -16.55 -15.43
C GLY A 306 -14.05 -16.27 -14.93
N SER A 307 -13.90 -16.28 -13.63
CA SER A 307 -12.62 -16.21 -12.94
C SER A 307 -12.54 -17.31 -11.88
N PHE A 308 -11.34 -17.67 -11.48
CA PHE A 308 -11.10 -18.76 -10.54
C PHE A 308 -10.04 -18.36 -9.54
N PHE A 309 -10.11 -18.92 -8.33
CA PHE A 309 -9.10 -18.74 -7.31
C PHE A 309 -8.67 -20.09 -6.71
N SER A 310 -7.46 -20.15 -6.20
CA SER A 310 -6.95 -21.37 -5.57
C SER A 310 -6.90 -21.22 -4.05
N PHE A 311 -7.16 -22.32 -3.35
CA PHE A 311 -6.93 -22.46 -1.93
C PHE A 311 -6.50 -23.90 -1.62
N ARG A 312 -5.43 -24.08 -0.87
CA ARG A 312 -4.86 -25.41 -0.54
C ARG A 312 -4.65 -26.31 -1.77
N GLY A 313 -4.26 -25.71 -2.88
CA GLY A 313 -3.96 -26.42 -4.13
C GLY A 313 -5.17 -26.79 -4.99
N GLU A 314 -6.39 -26.51 -4.54
CA GLU A 314 -7.61 -26.68 -5.33
C GLU A 314 -8.08 -25.36 -5.93
N TRP A 315 -8.72 -25.42 -7.10
CA TRP A 315 -9.29 -24.25 -7.78
C TRP A 315 -10.80 -24.22 -7.64
N PHE A 316 -11.35 -23.03 -7.38
CA PHE A 316 -12.77 -22.77 -7.15
C PHE A 316 -13.26 -21.68 -8.10
N THR A 317 -14.56 -21.66 -8.40
CA THR A 317 -15.16 -20.53 -9.13
C THR A 317 -15.16 -19.28 -8.27
N ASN A 318 -14.83 -18.13 -8.87
CA ASN A 318 -14.90 -16.85 -8.18
C ASN A 318 -16.22 -16.14 -8.51
N GLY A 319 -17.31 -16.65 -7.93
CA GLY A 319 -18.65 -16.10 -8.13
C GLY A 319 -19.28 -16.48 -9.47
N HIS A 320 -19.81 -15.51 -10.19
CA HIS A 320 -20.61 -15.75 -11.39
C HIS A 320 -19.79 -16.24 -12.60
N SER A 321 -20.27 -17.25 -13.27
CA SER A 321 -19.69 -17.77 -14.51
C SER A 321 -20.76 -17.99 -15.57
N LEU A 322 -20.37 -17.95 -16.85
CA LEU A 322 -21.26 -18.18 -17.99
C LEU A 322 -20.66 -19.25 -18.92
N ILE A 323 -21.38 -20.35 -19.10
CA ILE A 323 -20.99 -21.43 -20.04
C ILE A 323 -21.69 -21.20 -21.37
N PHE A 324 -20.93 -21.25 -22.47
CA PHE A 324 -21.45 -21.03 -23.82
C PHE A 324 -20.64 -21.75 -24.89
N GLN A 325 -21.17 -21.82 -26.11
CA GLN A 325 -20.47 -22.40 -27.25
C GLN A 325 -19.82 -21.29 -28.08
N MET A 326 -18.55 -21.51 -28.46
CA MET A 326 -17.79 -20.62 -29.32
C MET A 326 -17.04 -21.43 -30.37
N SER A 327 -16.98 -20.97 -31.62
CA SER A 327 -16.18 -21.64 -32.64
C SER A 327 -14.68 -21.53 -32.36
N ASP A 328 -13.91 -22.54 -32.77
CA ASP A 328 -12.45 -22.52 -32.60
C ASP A 328 -11.80 -21.29 -33.28
N LYS A 329 -12.38 -20.80 -34.37
CA LYS A 329 -11.92 -19.59 -35.05
C LYS A 329 -12.09 -18.34 -34.17
N HIS A 330 -13.28 -18.14 -33.60
CA HIS A 330 -13.53 -16.98 -32.73
C HIS A 330 -12.71 -17.04 -31.42
N TYR A 331 -12.50 -18.26 -30.89
CA TYR A 331 -11.64 -18.44 -29.74
C TYR A 331 -10.17 -18.12 -30.06
N ALA A 332 -9.68 -18.53 -31.23
CA ALA A 332 -8.33 -18.19 -31.69
C ALA A 332 -8.15 -16.67 -31.87
N GLU A 333 -9.15 -15.98 -32.44
CA GLU A 333 -9.15 -14.51 -32.55
C GLU A 333 -9.14 -13.82 -31.17
N HIS A 334 -9.89 -14.36 -30.20
CA HIS A 334 -9.88 -13.89 -28.83
C HIS A 334 -8.49 -14.08 -28.20
N CYS A 335 -7.89 -15.27 -28.28
CA CYS A 335 -6.56 -15.57 -27.77
C CYS A 335 -5.49 -14.64 -28.37
N GLN A 336 -5.59 -14.36 -29.68
CA GLN A 336 -4.67 -13.43 -30.32
C GLN A 336 -4.78 -12.02 -29.74
N LYS A 337 -5.99 -11.48 -29.57
CA LYS A 337 -6.22 -10.16 -28.97
C LYS A 337 -5.71 -10.06 -27.53
N GLU A 338 -5.94 -11.09 -26.73
CA GLU A 338 -5.44 -11.12 -25.36
C GLU A 338 -3.90 -11.19 -25.32
N ASN A 339 -3.27 -11.97 -26.19
CA ASN A 339 -1.81 -11.99 -26.30
C ASN A 339 -1.23 -10.65 -26.77
N GLU A 340 -1.89 -9.96 -27.71
CA GLU A 340 -1.49 -8.63 -28.18
C GLU A 340 -1.54 -7.59 -27.05
N LYS A 341 -2.55 -7.63 -26.18
CA LYS A 341 -2.58 -6.76 -24.99
C LYS A 341 -1.37 -6.96 -24.06
N TYR A 342 -0.89 -8.18 -23.93
CA TYR A 342 0.28 -8.51 -23.12
C TYR A 342 1.61 -8.16 -23.79
N SER A 343 1.69 -8.20 -25.12
CA SER A 343 2.94 -7.93 -25.86
C SER A 343 3.19 -6.45 -26.14
N ASN A 344 2.19 -5.60 -25.97
CA ASN A 344 2.28 -4.16 -26.26
C ASN A 344 2.91 -3.31 -25.12
N PHE A 345 3.60 -3.91 -24.17
CA PHE A 345 4.54 -3.18 -23.30
C PHE A 345 5.79 -2.86 -24.12
N HIS A 346 5.72 -1.80 -24.93
CA HIS A 346 6.87 -1.27 -25.61
C HIS A 346 7.87 -0.70 -24.60
N ASP A 347 9.10 -1.15 -24.70
CA ASP A 347 10.24 -0.57 -23.98
C ASP A 347 10.59 0.80 -24.59
N PHE A 348 10.01 1.88 -24.06
CA PHE A 348 10.30 3.26 -24.47
C PHE A 348 11.55 3.84 -23.79
N GLN A 349 12.27 3.08 -22.98
CA GLN A 349 13.39 3.58 -22.18
C GLN A 349 14.53 4.15 -23.02
N GLY A 350 14.84 3.52 -24.17
CA GLY A 350 15.86 4.04 -25.09
C GLY A 350 15.44 5.33 -25.81
N GLN A 351 14.15 5.58 -25.96
CA GLN A 351 13.62 6.81 -26.56
C GLN A 351 13.63 7.99 -25.59
N TYR A 352 13.56 7.74 -24.29
CA TYR A 352 13.50 8.77 -23.26
C TYR A 352 14.79 9.60 -23.20
N GLU A 353 15.95 8.98 -23.18
CA GLU A 353 17.24 9.66 -23.10
C GLU A 353 17.45 10.57 -24.33
N ASP A 354 17.04 10.10 -25.50
CA ASP A 354 17.08 10.87 -26.74
C ASP A 354 16.12 12.07 -26.70
N LEU A 355 14.89 11.88 -26.18
CA LEU A 355 13.91 12.96 -26.03
C LEU A 355 14.39 14.05 -25.06
N ILE A 356 14.95 13.66 -23.92
CA ILE A 356 15.48 14.59 -22.93
C ILE A 356 16.66 15.36 -23.49
N SER A 357 17.56 14.69 -24.19
CA SER A 357 18.72 15.32 -24.83
C SER A 357 18.31 16.34 -25.88
N ARG A 358 17.31 16.04 -26.72
CA ARG A 358 16.79 16.98 -27.75
C ARG A 358 16.05 18.18 -27.16
N ASN A 359 15.63 18.14 -25.92
CA ASN A 359 14.90 19.20 -25.24
C ASN A 359 15.73 19.91 -24.15
N ASP A 360 17.05 19.94 -24.27
CA ASP A 360 17.95 20.59 -23.30
C ASP A 360 17.70 20.16 -21.85
N GLY A 361 17.34 18.88 -21.62
CA GLY A 361 17.00 18.35 -20.29
C GLY A 361 15.58 18.66 -19.80
N LYS A 362 14.77 19.35 -20.59
CA LYS A 362 13.41 19.74 -20.20
C LYS A 362 12.49 18.52 -20.16
N ARG A 363 11.79 18.36 -19.03
CA ARG A 363 10.89 17.23 -18.76
C ARG A 363 9.41 17.63 -18.66
N LEU A 364 9.10 18.92 -18.52
CA LEU A 364 7.75 19.42 -18.26
C LEU A 364 7.32 20.39 -19.36
N PHE A 365 6.15 20.16 -19.95
CA PHE A 365 5.57 20.94 -21.04
C PHE A 365 4.12 21.29 -20.72
N PHE A 366 3.65 22.45 -21.23
CA PHE A 366 2.33 23.00 -20.90
C PHE A 366 1.51 23.26 -22.15
N PHE A 367 0.23 22.88 -22.11
CA PHE A 367 -0.70 22.98 -23.22
C PHE A 367 -2.10 23.36 -22.71
N ASN A 368 -2.96 23.87 -23.57
CA ASN A 368 -4.38 24.14 -23.27
C ASN A 368 -5.35 23.54 -24.30
N ASN A 369 -4.82 22.87 -25.32
CA ASN A 369 -5.61 22.15 -26.30
C ASN A 369 -4.86 20.89 -26.78
N PRO A 370 -5.59 19.86 -27.20
CA PRO A 370 -5.01 18.61 -27.70
C PRO A 370 -4.22 18.77 -29.00
N GLU A 371 -4.62 19.69 -29.85
CA GLU A 371 -4.00 19.92 -31.16
C GLU A 371 -2.53 20.40 -31.03
N ASP A 372 -2.23 21.22 -30.04
CA ASP A 372 -0.86 21.66 -29.76
C ASP A 372 0.00 20.51 -29.24
N VAL A 373 -0.56 19.60 -28.45
CA VAL A 373 0.13 18.37 -28.02
C VAL A 373 0.45 17.51 -29.22
N GLU A 374 -0.52 17.29 -30.11
CA GLU A 374 -0.33 16.49 -31.32
C GLU A 374 0.76 17.08 -32.22
N LYS A 375 0.77 18.40 -32.40
CA LYS A 375 1.81 19.10 -33.14
C LYS A 375 3.17 18.91 -32.47
N TRP A 376 3.27 19.15 -31.16
CA TRP A 376 4.48 18.95 -30.39
C TRP A 376 5.01 17.52 -30.48
N MET A 377 4.14 16.53 -30.39
CA MET A 377 4.52 15.13 -30.51
C MET A 377 5.08 14.80 -31.90
N ARG A 378 4.48 15.32 -32.97
CA ARG A 378 4.99 15.14 -34.35
C ARG A 378 6.33 15.80 -34.53
N GLU A 379 6.49 17.04 -34.10
CA GLU A 379 7.70 17.82 -34.28
C GLU A 379 8.88 17.34 -33.41
N PHE A 380 8.63 16.98 -32.17
CA PHE A 380 9.66 16.63 -31.20
C PHE A 380 9.93 15.13 -31.11
N ILE A 381 8.88 14.30 -31.18
CA ILE A 381 8.98 12.86 -30.95
C ILE A 381 9.10 12.12 -32.28
N GLY A 382 8.67 12.74 -33.40
CA GLY A 382 8.73 12.14 -34.73
C GLY A 382 7.71 11.00 -34.91
N ILE A 383 6.62 10.99 -34.12
CA ILE A 383 5.54 10.00 -34.22
C ILE A 383 4.54 10.49 -35.25
N GLU A 384 4.51 9.87 -36.42
CA GLU A 384 3.58 10.21 -37.50
C GLU A 384 2.16 9.72 -37.24
N HIS A 385 1.98 8.65 -36.46
CA HIS A 385 0.67 8.07 -36.14
C HIS A 385 0.53 7.75 -34.66
N PHE A 386 -0.35 8.46 -33.99
CA PHE A 386 -0.69 8.27 -32.59
C PHE A 386 -2.08 7.62 -32.46
N GLU A 387 -2.17 6.33 -32.77
CA GLU A 387 -3.43 5.59 -32.65
C GLU A 387 -3.77 5.16 -31.20
N ALA A 388 -2.77 5.12 -30.32
CA ALA A 388 -2.93 4.58 -28.97
C ALA A 388 -3.50 5.57 -27.94
N PHE A 389 -3.52 6.88 -28.24
CA PHE A 389 -3.99 7.90 -27.31
C PHE A 389 -5.12 8.71 -27.95
N SER A 390 -6.32 8.58 -27.41
CA SER A 390 -7.39 9.49 -27.77
C SER A 390 -7.14 10.84 -27.11
N LEU A 391 -6.39 11.73 -27.77
CA LEU A 391 -6.23 13.12 -27.37
C LEU A 391 -7.59 13.84 -27.22
N SER A 392 -8.64 13.24 -27.76
CA SER A 392 -10.03 13.72 -27.61
C SER A 392 -10.57 13.65 -26.18
N SER A 393 -9.93 12.84 -25.31
CA SER A 393 -10.28 12.78 -23.87
C SER A 393 -9.65 13.91 -23.06
N LEU A 394 -8.68 14.65 -23.60
CA LEU A 394 -8.08 15.80 -22.92
C LEU A 394 -9.07 16.96 -22.87
N PRO A 395 -9.21 17.64 -21.72
CA PRO A 395 -10.17 18.73 -21.56
C PRO A 395 -9.76 19.93 -22.43
N ARG A 396 -10.70 20.43 -23.23
CA ARG A 396 -10.52 21.68 -23.97
C ARG A 396 -10.77 22.88 -23.04
N GLY A 397 -9.88 23.86 -23.10
CA GLY A 397 -9.98 25.08 -22.32
C GLY A 397 -9.46 25.00 -20.87
N ASN A 398 -8.99 23.84 -20.43
CA ASN A 398 -8.25 23.70 -19.19
C ASN A 398 -6.77 23.44 -19.53
N ALA A 399 -5.88 24.18 -18.88
CA ALA A 399 -4.46 23.96 -19.08
C ALA A 399 -4.03 22.64 -18.45
N PHE A 400 -3.25 21.88 -19.18
CA PHE A 400 -2.70 20.62 -18.72
C PHE A 400 -1.18 20.58 -19.00
N MET A 401 -0.49 19.65 -18.38
CA MET A 401 0.93 19.45 -18.53
C MET A 401 1.25 18.04 -18.98
N VAL A 402 2.36 17.92 -19.71
CA VAL A 402 2.96 16.65 -20.08
C VAL A 402 4.30 16.54 -19.39
N PHE A 403 4.53 15.45 -18.70
CA PHE A 403 5.77 15.16 -18.01
C PHE A 403 6.43 13.93 -18.62
N LEU A 404 7.70 14.04 -18.96
CA LEU A 404 8.51 12.92 -19.44
C LEU A 404 9.10 12.17 -18.24
N HIS A 405 8.63 10.97 -18.03
CA HIS A 405 9.09 10.09 -16.95
C HIS A 405 10.33 9.30 -17.37
N SER A 406 11.22 9.02 -16.43
CA SER A 406 12.49 8.32 -16.69
C SER A 406 12.35 6.88 -17.22
N ASN A 407 11.16 6.29 -17.14
CA ASN A 407 10.87 4.99 -17.76
C ASN A 407 10.39 5.10 -19.23
N GLY A 408 10.42 6.31 -19.83
CA GLY A 408 9.96 6.55 -21.18
C GLY A 408 8.47 6.83 -21.35
N GLN A 409 7.70 6.83 -20.26
CA GLN A 409 6.28 7.19 -20.30
C GLN A 409 6.08 8.70 -20.34
N MET A 410 5.02 9.12 -21.02
CA MET A 410 4.51 10.48 -20.97
C MET A 410 3.29 10.53 -20.05
N LEU A 411 3.36 11.36 -19.03
CA LEU A 411 2.29 11.54 -18.06
C LEU A 411 1.53 12.82 -18.40
N PHE A 412 0.22 12.70 -18.63
CA PHE A 412 -0.68 13.82 -18.90
C PHE A 412 -1.45 14.13 -17.63
N THR A 413 -1.45 15.38 -17.20
CA THR A 413 -2.18 15.79 -16.01
C THR A 413 -2.74 17.19 -16.13
N VAL A 414 -3.93 17.43 -15.60
CA VAL A 414 -4.57 18.76 -15.53
C VAL A 414 -4.01 19.58 -14.36
N GLY A 415 -4.40 20.85 -14.26
CA GLY A 415 -3.98 21.73 -13.17
C GLY A 415 -2.68 22.47 -13.46
N ALA A 416 -2.30 22.58 -14.72
CA ALA A 416 -1.14 23.38 -15.14
C ALA A 416 -1.22 24.82 -14.64
N GLU A 417 -2.41 25.39 -14.46
CA GLU A 417 -2.60 26.74 -13.92
C GLU A 417 -2.02 26.93 -12.52
N CYS A 418 -1.86 25.86 -11.76
CA CYS A 418 -1.30 25.88 -10.40
C CYS A 418 0.25 25.78 -10.38
N VAL A 419 0.88 25.47 -11.51
CA VAL A 419 2.32 25.22 -11.58
C VAL A 419 3.08 26.51 -11.90
N LYS A 420 3.89 26.97 -10.93
CA LYS A 420 4.63 28.23 -11.00
C LYS A 420 5.95 28.04 -11.78
N SER A 421 5.86 27.75 -13.09
CA SER A 421 7.05 27.64 -13.95
C SER A 421 7.19 28.90 -14.82
N PRO A 422 8.43 29.39 -15.05
CA PRO A 422 8.66 30.48 -16.01
C PRO A 422 8.19 30.15 -17.44
N ASP A 423 8.22 28.87 -17.79
CA ASP A 423 7.81 28.36 -19.11
C ASP A 423 6.31 28.06 -19.20
N ASN A 424 5.55 28.31 -18.13
CA ASN A 424 4.11 28.05 -18.10
C ASN A 424 3.31 29.31 -18.42
N PRO A 425 2.79 29.47 -19.65
CA PRO A 425 1.99 30.63 -20.02
C PRO A 425 0.60 30.65 -19.39
N TYR A 426 0.16 29.52 -18.80
CA TYR A 426 -1.17 29.34 -18.23
C TYR A 426 -1.19 29.53 -16.72
N TYR A 427 -0.07 29.83 -16.06
CA TYR A 427 -0.01 30.03 -14.62
C TYR A 427 -0.98 31.14 -14.17
N ASN A 428 -1.82 30.81 -13.22
CA ASN A 428 -2.78 31.73 -12.63
C ASN A 428 -2.65 31.72 -11.10
N LYS A 429 -2.13 32.82 -10.57
CA LYS A 429 -1.85 32.96 -9.13
C LYS A 429 -3.11 32.77 -8.28
N SER A 430 -4.27 33.29 -8.71
CA SER A 430 -5.53 33.17 -7.97
C SER A 430 -6.00 31.73 -7.92
N LYS A 431 -5.98 31.03 -9.05
CA LYS A 431 -6.29 29.59 -9.09
C LYS A 431 -5.30 28.76 -8.28
N ALA A 432 -4.02 29.09 -8.31
CA ALA A 432 -3.00 28.43 -7.53
C ALA A 432 -3.22 28.61 -6.02
N GLU A 433 -3.63 29.80 -5.58
CA GLU A 433 -3.96 30.08 -4.17
C GLU A 433 -5.28 29.42 -3.76
N GLU A 434 -6.30 29.43 -4.60
CA GLU A 434 -7.59 28.78 -4.37
C GLU A 434 -7.48 27.26 -4.27
N ASN A 435 -6.64 26.65 -5.12
CA ASN A 435 -6.39 25.21 -5.15
C ASN A 435 -5.10 24.83 -4.40
N ALA A 436 -4.59 25.70 -3.59
CA ALA A 436 -3.26 25.59 -2.99
C ALA A 436 -3.13 24.44 -1.98
N LEU A 437 -4.21 23.95 -1.41
CA LEU A 437 -4.22 22.74 -0.57
C LEU A 437 -4.14 21.44 -1.40
N THR A 438 -4.43 21.56 -2.70
CA THR A 438 -4.58 20.39 -3.55
C THR A 438 -3.96 20.64 -4.90
N LEU A 439 -2.74 20.16 -5.13
CA LEU A 439 -2.32 19.94 -6.50
C LEU A 439 -3.20 18.82 -7.05
N CYS A 440 -4.14 19.18 -7.96
CA CYS A 440 -4.95 18.18 -8.65
C CYS A 440 -4.04 17.40 -9.59
N ILE A 441 -3.50 16.32 -9.07
CA ILE A 441 -2.86 15.31 -9.89
C ILE A 441 -3.92 14.25 -10.08
N LEU A 442 -4.43 14.11 -11.31
CA LEU A 442 -5.35 13.02 -11.62
C LEU A 442 -4.70 11.70 -11.25
N VAL A 443 -5.46 10.82 -10.64
CA VAL A 443 -4.98 9.51 -10.14
C VAL A 443 -4.20 8.76 -11.20
N GLU A 444 -4.68 8.73 -12.42
CA GLU A 444 -4.06 8.05 -13.56
C GLU A 444 -2.73 8.66 -14.01
N GLY A 445 -2.55 9.97 -13.80
CA GLY A 445 -1.32 10.69 -14.15
C GLY A 445 -0.39 10.96 -12.97
N CYS A 446 -0.80 10.65 -11.74
CA CYS A 446 -0.02 10.96 -10.54
C CYS A 446 1.14 9.97 -10.38
N HIS A 447 2.30 10.35 -10.88
CA HIS A 447 3.53 9.61 -10.63
C HIS A 447 4.37 10.32 -9.55
N PRO A 448 4.98 9.60 -8.61
CA PRO A 448 5.85 10.18 -7.59
C PRO A 448 6.88 11.15 -8.16
N ASP A 449 7.52 10.78 -9.26
CA ASP A 449 8.57 11.57 -9.90
C ASP A 449 8.08 12.93 -10.44
N LEU A 450 6.85 13.02 -10.94
CA LEU A 450 6.26 14.30 -11.35
C LEU A 450 6.12 15.24 -10.15
N VAL A 451 5.54 14.75 -9.07
CA VAL A 451 5.31 15.59 -7.87
C VAL A 451 6.63 15.99 -7.23
N MET A 452 7.56 15.05 -7.17
CA MET A 452 8.93 15.33 -6.69
C MET A 452 9.61 16.38 -7.54
N TYR A 453 9.56 16.24 -8.87
CA TYR A 453 10.10 17.24 -9.79
C TYR A 453 9.52 18.64 -9.54
N LEU A 454 8.19 18.74 -9.40
CA LEU A 454 7.50 20.01 -9.10
C LEU A 454 7.95 20.63 -7.77
N ILE A 455 8.09 19.81 -6.71
CA ILE A 455 8.53 20.28 -5.39
C ILE A 455 10.00 20.71 -5.40
N GLU A 456 10.88 19.92 -6.01
CA GLU A 456 12.32 20.21 -6.10
C GLU A 456 12.63 21.48 -6.83
N HIS A 457 11.88 21.73 -7.92
CA HIS A 457 12.07 22.93 -8.75
C HIS A 457 11.27 24.14 -8.25
N ASN A 458 10.65 24.09 -7.06
CA ASN A 458 9.81 25.15 -6.51
C ASN A 458 8.62 25.55 -7.41
N LEU A 459 8.03 24.60 -8.10
CA LEU A 459 6.94 24.82 -9.05
C LEU A 459 5.55 24.68 -8.43
N VAL A 460 5.46 24.21 -7.19
CA VAL A 460 4.19 24.04 -6.46
C VAL A 460 3.77 25.31 -5.71
N PRO A 461 2.45 25.52 -5.50
CA PRO A 461 1.96 26.60 -4.65
C PRO A 461 2.47 26.46 -3.20
N ASP A 462 2.81 27.58 -2.59
CA ASP A 462 3.31 27.62 -1.20
C ASP A 462 2.36 26.99 -0.17
N ALA A 463 1.06 27.08 -0.38
CA ALA A 463 0.09 26.52 0.55
C ALA A 463 0.03 24.98 0.53
N MET A 464 0.50 24.33 -0.55
CA MET A 464 0.70 22.88 -0.57
C MET A 464 1.77 22.43 0.43
N LEU A 465 2.70 23.32 0.79
CA LEU A 465 3.79 23.07 1.74
C LEU A 465 3.39 23.48 3.18
N ASN A 466 2.12 23.82 3.43
CA ASN A 466 1.66 24.23 4.74
C ASN A 466 1.82 23.08 5.76
N ASP A 467 2.47 23.39 6.86
CA ASP A 467 2.81 22.45 7.93
C ASP A 467 2.84 23.15 9.28
N VAL A 468 2.53 22.44 10.36
CA VAL A 468 2.55 22.96 11.74
C VAL A 468 3.93 23.48 12.17
N LYS A 469 5.00 22.96 11.58
CA LYS A 469 6.40 23.36 11.82
C LYS A 469 6.95 24.34 10.77
N GLY A 470 6.10 24.79 9.85
CA GLY A 470 6.44 25.73 8.79
C GLY A 470 6.71 25.09 7.43
N LYS A 471 6.75 25.94 6.38
CA LYS A 471 6.79 25.51 4.96
C LYS A 471 8.01 24.65 4.60
N GLU A 472 9.18 24.94 5.15
CA GLU A 472 10.40 24.17 4.87
C GLU A 472 10.32 22.75 5.44
N HIS A 473 9.71 22.60 6.63
CA HIS A 473 9.43 21.29 7.18
C HIS A 473 8.45 20.51 6.30
N GLY A 474 7.35 21.16 5.87
CA GLY A 474 6.38 20.56 4.95
C GLY A 474 7.01 20.15 3.61
N ARG A 475 7.91 20.98 3.06
CA ARG A 475 8.68 20.64 1.85
C ARG A 475 9.50 19.37 2.05
N THR A 476 10.33 19.33 3.08
CA THR A 476 11.19 18.20 3.41
C THR A 476 10.37 16.94 3.63
N LEU A 477 9.29 17.03 4.41
CA LEU A 477 8.41 15.90 4.68
C LEU A 477 7.80 15.32 3.42
N LEU A 478 7.33 16.17 2.51
CA LEU A 478 6.77 15.72 1.23
C LEU A 478 7.85 15.10 0.34
N GLN A 479 9.05 15.69 0.28
CA GLN A 479 10.17 15.15 -0.47
C GLN A 479 10.56 13.75 0.02
N ASP A 480 10.67 13.58 1.34
CA ASP A 480 11.11 12.32 1.95
C ASP A 480 10.10 11.19 1.81
N ASN A 481 8.81 11.51 1.80
CA ASN A 481 7.74 10.53 1.89
C ASN A 481 6.82 10.51 0.67
N MET A 482 7.21 11.12 -0.44
CA MET A 482 6.35 11.23 -1.63
C MET A 482 5.97 9.87 -2.18
N ASP A 483 6.90 8.92 -2.27
CA ASP A 483 6.64 7.56 -2.74
C ASP A 483 5.56 6.88 -1.87
N PHE A 484 5.70 6.97 -0.55
CA PHE A 484 4.69 6.42 0.38
C PHE A 484 3.33 7.11 0.20
N MET A 485 3.31 8.44 0.13
CA MET A 485 2.08 9.21 -0.01
C MET A 485 1.34 8.89 -1.31
N VAL A 486 2.06 8.87 -2.43
CA VAL A 486 1.46 8.57 -3.73
C VAL A 486 0.94 7.13 -3.78
N ARG A 487 1.64 6.17 -3.19
CA ARG A 487 1.17 4.79 -3.12
C ARG A 487 -0.04 4.61 -2.19
N CYS A 488 -0.18 5.45 -1.16
CA CYS A 488 -1.42 5.50 -0.36
C CYS A 488 -2.61 6.02 -1.16
N ILE A 489 -2.37 6.97 -2.07
CA ILE A 489 -3.38 7.59 -2.92
C ILE A 489 -3.65 6.71 -4.15
N ARG A 490 -2.62 6.44 -4.93
CA ARG A 490 -2.66 5.52 -6.09
C ARG A 490 -2.48 4.09 -5.62
N ARG A 491 -3.49 3.30 -5.68
CA ARG A 491 -3.50 1.94 -5.17
C ARG A 491 -3.28 0.90 -6.27
N ASP A 492 -2.88 1.35 -7.47
CA ASP A 492 -2.61 0.56 -8.66
C ASP A 492 -1.11 0.36 -8.97
N ILE A 493 -0.21 0.90 -8.16
CA ILE A 493 1.24 0.79 -8.36
C ILE A 493 1.74 -0.56 -7.82
N GLU A 494 2.02 -1.47 -8.74
CA GLU A 494 2.44 -2.85 -8.43
C GLU A 494 3.95 -3.02 -8.14
N SER A 495 4.74 -1.95 -8.16
CA SER A 495 6.19 -2.08 -7.99
C SER A 495 6.58 -2.41 -6.55
N ASP A 496 7.26 -3.53 -6.34
CA ASP A 496 7.94 -3.86 -5.08
C ASP A 496 9.19 -2.99 -4.84
N LYS A 497 9.58 -2.19 -5.83
CA LYS A 497 10.70 -1.26 -5.71
C LYS A 497 10.23 0.01 -5.02
N VAL A 498 10.49 0.09 -3.73
CA VAL A 498 10.34 1.32 -2.95
C VAL A 498 11.40 2.31 -3.42
N VAL A 499 10.97 3.42 -4.01
CA VAL A 499 11.85 4.54 -4.32
C VAL A 499 12.09 5.30 -3.03
N ARG A 500 13.09 4.87 -2.26
CA ARG A 500 13.60 5.68 -1.15
C ARG A 500 14.58 6.68 -1.73
N ARG A 501 14.28 7.96 -1.65
CA ARG A 501 15.35 8.95 -1.71
C ARG A 501 16.14 8.81 -0.41
N ARG A 502 17.37 8.34 -0.52
CA ARG A 502 18.36 8.67 0.49
C ARG A 502 18.47 10.19 0.45
N HIS A 503 18.34 10.84 1.61
CA HIS A 503 18.94 12.15 1.74
C HIS A 503 20.40 11.98 1.35
N GLU A 504 20.74 12.41 0.15
CA GLU A 504 22.05 12.92 -0.10
C GLU A 504 22.14 14.21 0.72
N THR A 505 22.44 14.08 2.00
CA THR A 505 23.13 15.16 2.71
C THR A 505 24.30 15.46 1.81
N GLY A 506 24.32 16.66 1.23
CA GLY A 506 25.31 17.10 0.24
C GLY A 506 26.74 17.07 0.79
N VAL A 507 27.27 15.88 0.77
CA VAL A 507 28.69 15.58 0.85
C VAL A 507 28.92 14.70 -0.36
N ALA A 508 29.55 15.28 -1.37
CA ALA A 508 30.13 14.53 -2.46
C ALA A 508 30.88 13.33 -1.86
N ASP A 509 30.57 12.14 -2.36
CA ASP A 509 31.36 10.94 -2.14
C ASP A 509 32.70 11.10 -2.88
N ASP A 510 33.59 11.88 -2.30
CA ASP A 510 35.00 11.78 -2.57
C ASP A 510 35.65 11.18 -1.31
N ASN A 511 35.90 9.87 -1.42
CA ASN A 511 36.91 9.14 -0.66
C ASN A 511 37.02 9.49 0.84
N ASP A 512 36.03 9.06 1.64
CA ASP A 512 36.29 8.87 3.07
C ASP A 512 35.90 7.45 3.50
N ASP A 513 36.89 6.58 3.44
CA ASP A 513 36.88 5.16 3.70
C ASP A 513 36.76 4.83 5.22
N ASN A 514 36.14 5.72 6.01
CA ASN A 514 36.02 5.60 7.48
C ASN A 514 34.61 5.73 8.06
N GLY A 515 33.55 5.86 7.24
CA GLY A 515 32.17 5.84 7.69
C GLY A 515 31.62 4.42 7.83
N CYS A 516 31.45 3.92 9.04
CA CYS A 516 30.87 2.61 9.32
C CYS A 516 29.41 2.53 8.86
N GLN A 517 29.15 1.97 7.68
CA GLN A 517 27.78 1.76 7.18
C GLN A 517 27.00 0.84 8.13
N LYS A 518 25.92 1.33 8.71
CA LYS A 518 25.03 0.55 9.58
C LYS A 518 24.30 -0.49 8.73
N VAL A 519 24.31 -1.73 9.21
CA VAL A 519 23.69 -2.86 8.48
C VAL A 519 22.18 -2.88 8.68
N ASN A 520 21.44 -3.52 7.77
CA ASN A 520 20.00 -3.71 7.92
C ASN A 520 19.67 -4.72 9.04
N PHE A 521 18.41 -4.80 9.46
CA PHE A 521 17.97 -5.60 10.58
C PHE A 521 18.30 -7.09 10.46
N GLU A 522 18.09 -7.68 9.29
CA GLU A 522 18.39 -9.11 9.08
C GLU A 522 19.88 -9.41 9.20
N THR A 523 20.70 -8.55 8.60
CA THR A 523 22.16 -8.65 8.71
C THR A 523 22.61 -8.44 10.15
N PHE A 524 22.00 -7.50 10.88
CA PHE A 524 22.28 -7.29 12.30
C PHE A 524 21.96 -8.53 13.14
N VAL A 525 20.78 -9.15 12.95
CA VAL A 525 20.39 -10.38 13.64
C VAL A 525 21.37 -11.52 13.32
N ASN A 526 21.72 -11.68 12.05
CA ASN A 526 22.67 -12.73 11.62
C ASN A 526 24.04 -12.54 12.24
N ILE A 527 24.51 -11.31 12.35
CA ILE A 527 25.78 -10.98 12.99
C ILE A 527 25.73 -11.29 14.49
N LEU A 528 24.70 -10.84 15.18
CA LEU A 528 24.53 -11.12 16.61
C LEU A 528 24.41 -12.62 16.88
N SER A 529 23.71 -13.37 16.05
CA SER A 529 23.52 -14.81 16.24
C SER A 529 24.82 -15.62 16.15
N GLN A 530 25.86 -15.06 15.53
CA GLN A 530 27.18 -15.68 15.44
C GLN A 530 28.06 -15.42 16.67
N GLU A 531 27.70 -14.45 17.50
CA GLU A 531 28.46 -14.11 18.72
C GLU A 531 28.19 -15.16 19.81
N LYS A 532 29.25 -15.71 20.39
CA LYS A 532 29.11 -16.68 21.48
C LYS A 532 29.32 -16.08 22.84
N THR A 533 30.31 -15.22 22.98
CA THR A 533 30.67 -14.57 24.24
C THR A 533 31.20 -13.17 23.96
N VAL A 534 30.63 -12.16 24.63
CA VAL A 534 31.02 -10.75 24.51
C VAL A 534 31.52 -10.22 25.87
N ARG A 535 32.36 -9.20 25.85
CA ARG A 535 32.85 -8.55 27.06
C ARG A 535 32.46 -7.08 27.09
N SER A 536 31.98 -6.61 28.25
CA SER A 536 31.72 -5.19 28.48
C SER A 536 33.02 -4.39 28.60
N LYS A 537 32.91 -3.05 28.55
CA LYS A 537 34.05 -2.15 28.82
C LYS A 537 34.72 -2.40 30.20
N ALA A 538 33.95 -2.88 31.16
CA ALA A 538 34.42 -3.30 32.46
C ALA A 538 34.96 -4.75 32.51
N ASN A 539 35.23 -5.34 31.38
CA ASN A 539 35.75 -6.72 31.20
C ASN A 539 34.81 -7.83 31.72
N LYS A 540 33.54 -7.54 32.03
CA LYS A 540 32.57 -8.53 32.46
C LYS A 540 32.14 -9.38 31.26
N ALA A 541 32.11 -10.70 31.43
CA ALA A 541 31.78 -11.64 30.36
C ALA A 541 30.29 -11.95 30.30
N TRP A 542 29.77 -11.98 29.08
CA TRP A 542 28.37 -12.28 28.76
C TRP A 542 28.30 -13.32 27.65
N ARG A 543 27.41 -14.29 27.77
CA ARG A 543 27.22 -15.35 26.78
C ARG A 543 25.89 -15.16 26.06
N LEU A 544 25.88 -15.04 24.74
CA LEU A 544 24.65 -15.08 23.95
C LEU A 544 24.04 -16.47 24.02
N VAL A 545 22.79 -16.57 24.49
CA VAL A 545 22.04 -17.82 24.61
C VAL A 545 21.22 -18.04 23.36
N ARG A 546 20.52 -16.99 22.89
CA ARG A 546 19.67 -17.01 21.71
C ARG A 546 19.58 -15.60 21.13
N CYS A 547 19.60 -15.50 19.80
CA CYS A 547 19.24 -14.31 19.07
C CYS A 547 18.42 -14.71 17.83
N ASN A 548 17.21 -14.17 17.72
CA ASN A 548 16.35 -14.30 16.56
C ASN A 548 15.71 -12.93 16.24
N LYS A 549 14.82 -12.85 15.26
CA LYS A 549 14.18 -11.60 14.84
C LYS A 549 13.32 -10.94 15.95
N THR A 550 12.82 -11.72 16.90
CA THR A 550 11.94 -11.23 17.98
C THR A 550 12.68 -10.98 19.28
N THR A 551 13.54 -11.91 19.71
CA THR A 551 14.11 -11.89 21.05
C THR A 551 15.61 -12.19 21.04
N THR A 552 16.35 -11.40 21.80
CA THR A 552 17.75 -11.64 22.14
C THR A 552 17.87 -11.98 23.62
N VAL A 553 18.45 -13.14 23.92
CA VAL A 553 18.69 -13.61 25.30
C VAL A 553 20.19 -13.73 25.53
N ILE A 554 20.67 -13.06 26.55
CA ILE A 554 22.08 -13.05 26.96
C ILE A 554 22.21 -13.42 28.43
N ARG A 555 23.20 -14.23 28.77
CA ARG A 555 23.45 -14.72 30.13
C ARG A 555 24.72 -14.10 30.69
N ASP A 556 24.65 -13.62 31.91
CA ASP A 556 25.81 -13.24 32.70
C ASP A 556 26.61 -14.52 33.04
N VAL A 557 27.90 -14.52 32.69
CA VAL A 557 28.73 -15.72 32.86
C VAL A 557 29.04 -16.01 34.34
N ASP A 558 29.09 -14.94 35.15
CA ASP A 558 29.52 -15.07 36.56
C ASP A 558 28.37 -15.53 37.47
N ASN A 559 27.14 -15.04 37.25
CA ASN A 559 26.00 -15.33 38.11
C ASN A 559 24.89 -16.14 37.45
N HIS A 560 25.05 -16.51 36.20
CA HIS A 560 24.14 -17.30 35.36
C HIS A 560 22.76 -16.69 35.14
N ARG A 561 22.57 -15.40 35.48
CA ARG A 561 21.31 -14.68 35.26
C ARG A 561 21.12 -14.36 33.77
N GLU A 562 19.91 -14.63 33.28
CA GLU A 562 19.52 -14.34 31.91
C GLU A 562 18.81 -12.99 31.81
N PHE A 563 19.05 -12.31 30.69
CA PHE A 563 18.46 -11.03 30.32
C PHE A 563 17.84 -11.19 28.93
N SER A 564 16.54 -10.99 28.85
CA SER A 564 15.77 -11.09 27.63
C SER A 564 15.30 -9.71 27.19
N MET A 565 15.49 -9.42 25.91
CA MET A 565 15.08 -8.13 25.33
C MET A 565 14.63 -8.31 23.89
N PRO A 566 13.69 -7.44 23.43
CA PRO A 566 13.30 -7.43 22.02
C PRO A 566 14.50 -7.12 21.13
N THR A 567 14.79 -7.97 20.15
CA THR A 567 15.93 -7.77 19.23
C THR A 567 15.82 -6.47 18.45
N ARG A 568 14.60 -6.05 18.17
CA ARG A 568 14.31 -4.80 17.47
C ARG A 568 14.73 -3.57 18.28
N ASN A 569 14.50 -3.58 19.59
CA ASN A 569 14.93 -2.49 20.46
C ASN A 569 16.47 -2.39 20.55
N LEU A 570 17.13 -3.54 20.53
CA LEU A 570 18.58 -3.61 20.46
C LEU A 570 19.11 -3.07 19.11
N TYR A 571 18.42 -3.37 18.03
CA TYR A 571 18.74 -2.84 16.70
C TYR A 571 18.51 -1.33 16.61
N THR A 572 17.43 -0.81 17.20
CA THR A 572 17.19 0.65 17.28
C THR A 572 18.31 1.34 18.04
N ALA A 573 18.73 0.78 19.17
CA ALA A 573 19.88 1.29 19.91
C ALA A 573 21.17 1.26 19.06
N TYR A 574 21.38 0.21 18.27
CA TYR A 574 22.49 0.11 17.31
C TYR A 574 22.45 1.22 16.25
N LEU A 575 21.26 1.54 15.73
CA LEU A 575 21.09 2.56 14.68
C LEU A 575 21.33 3.98 15.22
N GLU A 576 20.93 4.25 16.46
CA GLU A 576 20.86 5.62 16.98
C GLU A 576 22.05 6.03 17.86
N ILE A 577 22.74 5.07 18.48
CA ILE A 577 23.86 5.38 19.36
C ILE A 577 25.17 5.37 18.56
N ASP A 578 25.89 6.49 18.60
CA ASP A 578 27.26 6.56 18.06
C ASP A 578 28.17 5.63 18.85
N LYS A 579 29.11 4.98 18.16
CA LYS A 579 30.07 4.02 18.75
C LYS A 579 30.72 4.51 20.05
N GLU A 580 31.13 5.77 20.07
CA GLU A 580 31.83 6.38 21.19
C GLU A 580 30.91 6.63 22.38
N LYS A 581 29.60 6.71 22.16
CA LYS A 581 28.57 7.03 23.14
C LYS A 581 27.86 5.82 23.73
N ILE A 582 28.28 4.59 23.39
CA ILE A 582 27.68 3.38 23.95
C ILE A 582 27.99 3.30 25.44
N GLN A 583 26.99 3.59 26.26
CA GLN A 583 27.00 3.49 27.71
C GLN A 583 25.71 2.82 28.19
N VAL A 584 25.76 2.24 29.41
CA VAL A 584 24.56 1.61 29.99
C VAL A 584 23.40 2.61 30.11
N SER A 585 23.67 3.86 30.43
CA SER A 585 22.67 4.92 30.53
C SER A 585 22.03 5.31 29.21
N THR A 586 22.79 5.30 28.11
CA THR A 586 22.24 5.59 26.77
C THR A 586 21.45 4.42 26.22
N VAL A 587 21.91 3.19 26.41
CA VAL A 587 21.25 1.95 25.95
C VAL A 587 19.97 1.66 26.75
N SER A 588 19.89 2.09 28.01
CA SER A 588 18.74 1.83 28.87
C SER A 588 17.41 2.42 28.35
N ARG A 589 17.48 3.46 27.52
CA ARG A 589 16.31 4.09 26.89
C ARG A 589 15.60 3.16 25.90
N TYR A 590 16.30 2.19 25.34
CA TYR A 590 15.80 1.29 24.30
C TYR A 590 15.38 -0.08 24.85
N VAL A 591 16.14 -0.63 25.79
CA VAL A 591 15.96 -1.99 26.29
C VAL A 591 15.56 -2.08 27.76
N GLY A 592 15.37 -0.94 28.41
CA GLY A 592 15.10 -0.81 29.84
C GLY A 592 16.36 -0.99 30.72
N THR A 593 16.30 -0.45 31.93
CA THR A 593 17.45 -0.39 32.86
C THR A 593 17.98 -1.76 33.24
N ALA A 594 17.12 -2.77 33.39
CA ALA A 594 17.50 -4.15 33.75
C ALA A 594 18.35 -4.84 32.67
N ASN A 595 18.03 -4.59 31.39
CA ASN A 595 18.70 -5.22 30.24
C ASN A 595 19.91 -4.41 29.74
N ALA A 596 20.00 -3.14 30.10
CA ALA A 596 20.98 -2.21 29.57
C ALA A 596 22.45 -2.64 29.72
N PRO A 597 22.90 -3.23 30.84
CA PRO A 597 24.27 -3.73 30.94
C PRO A 597 24.61 -4.82 29.92
N ALA A 598 23.69 -5.77 29.72
CA ALA A 598 23.84 -6.86 28.76
C ALA A 598 23.81 -6.36 27.33
N ALA A 599 22.84 -5.50 26.99
CA ALA A 599 22.70 -4.86 25.69
C ALA A 599 23.91 -3.96 25.35
N SER A 600 24.40 -3.19 26.31
CA SER A 600 25.60 -2.36 26.13
C SER A 600 26.84 -3.19 25.83
N ALA A 601 27.00 -4.36 26.46
CA ALA A 601 28.09 -5.29 26.16
C ALA A 601 27.99 -5.85 24.75
N LEU A 602 26.79 -6.25 24.28
CA LEU A 602 26.57 -6.69 22.92
C LEU A 602 26.90 -5.60 21.90
N LEU A 603 26.32 -4.42 22.05
CA LEU A 603 26.53 -3.30 21.13
C LEU A 603 27.98 -2.83 21.12
N TYR A 604 28.66 -2.86 22.25
CA TYR A 604 30.06 -2.49 22.34
C TYR A 604 30.96 -3.45 21.55
N ASN A 605 30.69 -4.74 21.57
CA ASN A 605 31.45 -5.73 20.81
C ASN A 605 31.09 -5.74 19.32
N THR A 606 29.82 -5.50 19.00
CA THR A 606 29.35 -5.47 17.60
C THR A 606 29.69 -4.16 16.88
N VAL A 607 29.75 -3.05 17.61
CA VAL A 607 29.83 -1.70 17.04
C VAL A 607 31.02 -0.91 17.58
N GLY A 608 31.46 -1.16 18.82
CA GLY A 608 32.44 -0.36 19.56
C GLY A 608 33.91 -0.69 19.30
N ASN A 609 34.21 -1.91 18.87
CA ASN A 609 35.59 -2.35 18.57
C ASN A 609 35.83 -2.26 17.06
N GLY A 610 36.56 -1.26 16.59
CA GLY A 610 36.89 -1.09 15.16
C GLY A 610 37.53 -2.32 14.51
N VAL A 611 38.17 -3.20 15.30
CA VAL A 611 38.73 -4.47 14.83
C VAL A 611 37.63 -5.48 14.48
N HIS A 612 36.59 -5.60 15.31
CA HIS A 612 35.46 -6.51 15.05
C HIS A 612 34.63 -6.05 13.85
N TRP A 613 34.43 -4.75 13.72
CA TRP A 613 33.69 -4.15 12.60
C TRP A 613 34.43 -4.31 11.28
N ASN A 614 35.76 -4.17 11.27
CA ASN A 614 36.59 -4.44 10.09
C ASN A 614 36.61 -5.93 9.70
N GLN A 615 36.54 -6.84 10.68
CA GLN A 615 36.39 -8.27 10.38
C GLN A 615 35.01 -8.60 9.81
N MET A 616 33.94 -7.98 10.31
CA MET A 616 32.59 -8.12 9.80
C MET A 616 32.44 -7.57 8.38
N ASN A 617 32.99 -6.39 8.10
CA ASN A 617 33.02 -5.83 6.75
C ASN A 617 33.82 -6.70 5.78
N LYS A 618 34.92 -7.30 6.22
CA LYS A 618 35.69 -8.28 5.42
C LYS A 618 34.90 -9.57 5.18
N SER A 619 34.19 -10.08 6.18
CA SER A 619 33.33 -11.28 6.04
C SER A 619 32.13 -11.01 5.14
N MET A 620 31.48 -9.86 5.26
CA MET A 620 30.41 -9.42 4.37
C MET A 620 30.89 -9.19 2.94
N ALA A 621 32.03 -8.55 2.74
CA ALA A 621 32.64 -8.38 1.42
C ALA A 621 33.01 -9.73 0.78
N LYS A 622 33.40 -10.70 1.58
CA LYS A 622 33.65 -12.08 1.14
C LYS A 622 32.35 -12.78 0.74
N LEU A 623 31.31 -12.69 1.58
CA LEU A 623 29.98 -13.26 1.31
C LEU A 623 29.34 -12.67 0.03
N VAL A 624 29.42 -11.36 -0.14
CA VAL A 624 28.95 -10.67 -1.36
C VAL A 624 29.73 -11.10 -2.59
N ARG A 625 31.06 -11.34 -2.48
CA ARG A 625 31.86 -11.87 -3.58
C ARG A 625 31.51 -13.33 -3.90
N GLU A 626 31.22 -14.13 -2.90
CA GLU A 626 30.80 -15.53 -3.08
C GLU A 626 29.39 -15.61 -3.68
N LEU A 627 28.45 -14.79 -3.24
CA LEU A 627 27.12 -14.66 -3.84
C LEU A 627 27.19 -14.17 -5.30
N LYS A 628 28.03 -13.18 -5.61
CA LYS A 628 28.26 -12.73 -6.99
C LYS A 628 28.96 -13.77 -7.88
N LYS A 629 29.70 -14.72 -7.29
CA LYS A 629 30.29 -15.84 -8.04
C LYS A 629 29.30 -16.98 -8.29
N SER A 630 28.34 -17.19 -7.39
CA SER A 630 27.27 -18.20 -7.57
C SER A 630 26.15 -17.75 -8.51
N MET A 631 26.09 -16.45 -8.82
CA MET A 631 25.13 -15.85 -9.76
C MET A 631 25.71 -15.66 -11.19
N LYS A 632 26.97 -16.06 -11.40
CA LYS A 632 27.62 -16.20 -12.73
C LYS A 632 27.70 -17.66 -13.13
#